data_303f28427ffc191de9095dc593712978
#
_entry.id   303f28427ffc191de9095dc593712978
#
_cell.length_a   1.000
_cell.length_b   1.000
_cell.length_c   1.000
_cell.angle_alpha   90.00
_cell.angle_beta   90.00
_cell.angle_gamma   90.00
#
_symmetry.space_group_name_H-M   'P 1'
#
loop_
_entity.id
_entity.type
_entity.pdbx_description
1 polymer ?
#
loop_
_entity_poly.entity_id
_entity_poly.type
_entity_poly.pdbx_seq_one_letter_code
_entity_poly.pdbx_strand_id
1 'polypeptide(L)'
;KRNSPQEAISWNMPLSDAASVIQNERSYFLDKIKDNFFNLVKDKPDDSFAERLSIMNINLDKGFSNEILLDDLETSLAQDLFKKTTQCGPHKANLVFDFDSSMAKDLFSRGEEKAFSIIWGLAISMTLINLGIDNVTVLDDLSSEIDETHLETLLAIIKKAPNQFIFSN
;
A
#
# COMPACT_ATOMS: atom_id res chain seq x y z
N LYS A 1 -13.82 7.43 32.25
CA LYS A 1 -12.79 7.78 33.27
C LYS A 1 -11.48 7.89 32.53
N ARG A 2 -10.73 9.02 32.75
CA ARG A 2 -9.61 9.33 31.93
C ARG A 2 -8.36 9.13 32.58
N ASN A 3 -7.47 8.65 31.75
CA ASN A 3 -6.11 8.29 32.00
C ASN A 3 -5.36 9.53 32.50
N SER A 4 -4.64 9.37 33.58
CA SER A 4 -3.70 10.41 34.04
C SER A 4 -2.55 10.51 33.01
N PRO A 5 -1.84 11.65 32.94
CA PRO A 5 -0.66 11.75 32.11
C PRO A 5 0.37 10.61 32.37
N GLN A 6 0.54 10.21 33.62
CA GLN A 6 1.42 9.10 34.00
C GLN A 6 0.94 7.75 33.42
N GLU A 7 -0.37 7.52 33.40
CA GLU A 7 -0.93 6.31 32.81
C GLU A 7 -0.74 6.31 31.28
N ALA A 8 -0.88 7.45 30.60
CA ALA A 8 -0.59 7.55 29.16
C ALA A 8 0.90 7.28 28.88
N ILE A 9 1.80 7.88 29.64
CA ILE A 9 3.25 7.67 29.49
C ILE A 9 3.65 6.21 29.70
N SER A 10 3.00 5.50 30.62
CA SER A 10 3.32 4.07 30.87
C SER A 10 3.08 3.16 29.65
N TRP A 11 2.27 3.60 28.68
CA TRP A 11 2.01 2.88 27.44
C TRP A 11 2.99 3.19 26.31
N ASN A 12 3.82 4.26 26.43
CA ASN A 12 4.68 4.69 25.34
C ASN A 12 5.69 3.61 24.90
N MET A 13 6.37 2.96 25.85
CA MET A 13 7.31 1.87 25.51
C MET A 13 6.59 0.68 24.87
N PRO A 14 5.52 0.08 25.47
CA PRO A 14 4.80 -1.02 24.83
C PRO A 14 4.27 -0.68 23.42
N LEU A 15 3.79 0.56 23.21
CA LEU A 15 3.34 1.01 21.89
C LEU A 15 4.48 1.14 20.90
N SER A 16 5.64 1.67 21.33
CA SER A 16 6.81 1.80 20.48
C SER A 16 7.38 0.44 20.08
N ASP A 17 7.43 -0.51 21.01
CA ASP A 17 7.88 -1.88 20.73
C ASP A 17 6.95 -2.56 19.72
N ALA A 18 5.63 -2.48 19.95
CA ALA A 18 4.63 -3.02 19.02
C ALA A 18 4.70 -2.35 17.65
N ALA A 19 4.90 -1.03 17.61
CA ALA A 19 5.04 -0.28 16.36
C ALA A 19 6.26 -0.73 15.54
N SER A 20 7.37 -1.02 16.20
CA SER A 20 8.58 -1.52 15.53
C SER A 20 8.36 -2.88 14.88
N VAL A 21 7.67 -3.80 15.56
CA VAL A 21 7.29 -5.10 14.99
C VAL A 21 6.38 -4.92 13.77
N ILE A 22 5.30 -4.11 13.91
CA ILE A 22 4.36 -3.86 12.82
C ILE A 22 5.07 -3.23 11.62
N GLN A 23 5.98 -2.27 11.86
CA GLN A 23 6.72 -1.61 10.80
C GLN A 23 7.62 -2.57 10.03
N ASN A 24 8.35 -3.43 10.73
CA ASN A 24 9.23 -4.42 10.10
C ASN A 24 8.43 -5.40 9.23
N GLU A 25 7.32 -5.92 9.74
CA GLU A 25 6.44 -6.83 8.99
C GLU A 25 5.83 -6.15 7.75
N ARG A 26 5.36 -4.90 7.89
CA ARG A 26 4.82 -4.13 6.77
C ARG A 26 5.86 -3.85 5.69
N SER A 27 7.07 -3.47 6.09
CA SER A 27 8.18 -3.22 5.14
C SER A 27 8.56 -4.50 4.40
N TYR A 28 8.70 -5.61 5.11
CA TYR A 28 9.00 -6.92 4.50
C TYR A 28 7.93 -7.35 3.49
N PHE A 29 6.65 -7.18 3.85
CA PHE A 29 5.54 -7.50 2.94
C PHE A 29 5.51 -6.57 1.73
N LEU A 30 5.69 -5.26 1.96
CA LEU A 30 5.70 -4.27 0.89
C LEU A 30 6.78 -4.54 -0.13
N ASP A 31 7.99 -4.89 0.30
CA ASP A 31 9.09 -5.20 -0.61
C ASP A 31 8.73 -6.38 -1.54
N LYS A 32 8.13 -7.45 -0.98
CA LYS A 32 7.64 -8.58 -1.80
C LYS A 32 6.53 -8.19 -2.78
N ILE A 33 5.61 -7.32 -2.37
CA ILE A 33 4.54 -6.82 -3.24
C ILE A 33 5.15 -5.97 -4.36
N LYS A 34 6.12 -5.10 -4.05
CA LYS A 34 6.83 -4.28 -5.03
C LYS A 34 7.55 -5.14 -6.09
N ASP A 35 8.24 -6.18 -5.66
CA ASP A 35 8.90 -7.11 -6.57
C ASP A 35 7.91 -7.74 -7.55
N ASN A 36 6.77 -8.25 -7.05
CA ASN A 36 5.73 -8.80 -7.90
C ASN A 36 5.09 -7.74 -8.80
N PHE A 37 4.82 -6.54 -8.29
CA PHE A 37 4.26 -5.44 -9.05
C PHE A 37 5.15 -5.04 -10.23
N PHE A 38 6.43 -4.78 -9.98
CA PHE A 38 7.37 -4.40 -11.04
C PHE A 38 7.60 -5.54 -12.04
N ASN A 39 7.58 -6.78 -11.61
CA ASN A 39 7.64 -7.93 -12.53
C ASN A 39 6.40 -8.03 -13.44
N LEU A 40 5.21 -7.67 -12.95
CA LEU A 40 3.98 -7.65 -13.76
C LEU A 40 4.02 -6.59 -14.87
N VAL A 41 4.60 -5.41 -14.59
CA VAL A 41 4.62 -4.28 -15.54
C VAL A 41 5.83 -4.28 -16.46
N LYS A 42 6.93 -4.94 -16.10
CA LYS A 42 8.23 -4.88 -16.78
C LYS A 42 8.21 -5.31 -18.25
N ASP A 43 7.37 -6.27 -18.61
CA ASP A 43 7.40 -6.91 -19.95
C ASP A 43 6.42 -6.26 -20.96
N LYS A 44 6.15 -4.97 -20.82
CA LYS A 44 5.20 -4.21 -21.66
C LYS A 44 5.82 -2.94 -22.24
N PRO A 45 6.89 -3.06 -23.06
CA PRO A 45 7.65 -1.89 -23.53
C PRO A 45 6.88 -0.97 -24.48
N ASP A 46 5.80 -1.46 -25.10
CA ASP A 46 4.99 -0.68 -26.04
C ASP A 46 3.79 0.05 -25.39
N ASP A 47 3.65 -0.04 -24.07
CA ASP A 47 2.57 0.59 -23.33
C ASP A 47 3.12 1.73 -22.44
N SER A 48 2.77 2.95 -22.79
CA SER A 48 3.19 4.16 -22.04
C SER A 48 2.73 4.17 -20.59
N PHE A 49 1.59 3.52 -20.27
CA PHE A 49 1.11 3.39 -18.90
C PHE A 49 1.96 2.40 -18.10
N ALA A 50 2.24 1.23 -18.67
CA ALA A 50 3.12 0.23 -18.03
C ALA A 50 4.54 0.80 -17.83
N GLU A 51 5.05 1.58 -18.79
CA GLU A 51 6.34 2.27 -18.66
C GLU A 51 6.32 3.25 -17.48
N ARG A 52 5.29 4.08 -17.35
CA ARG A 52 5.13 4.98 -16.19
C ARG A 52 5.05 4.20 -14.87
N LEU A 53 4.29 3.10 -14.82
CA LEU A 53 4.22 2.27 -13.61
C LEU A 53 5.58 1.67 -13.23
N SER A 54 6.45 1.40 -14.20
CA SER A 54 7.77 0.79 -13.95
C SER A 54 8.75 1.71 -13.23
N ILE A 55 8.53 3.03 -13.29
CA ILE A 55 9.36 4.06 -12.65
C ILE A 55 8.71 4.69 -11.42
N MET A 56 7.55 4.17 -11.01
CA MET A 56 6.80 4.70 -9.87
C MET A 56 7.52 4.40 -8.54
N ASN A 57 7.59 5.41 -7.68
CA ASN A 57 8.03 5.23 -6.31
C ASN A 57 6.87 4.70 -5.46
N ILE A 58 7.15 3.67 -4.67
CA ILE A 58 6.18 3.06 -3.76
C ILE A 58 6.81 3.06 -2.37
N ASN A 59 6.27 3.86 -1.47
CA ASN A 59 6.82 4.08 -0.16
C ASN A 59 5.79 3.83 0.95
N LEU A 60 6.26 3.40 2.10
CA LEU A 60 5.45 3.29 3.31
C LEU A 60 5.72 4.50 4.20
N ASP A 61 4.74 5.40 4.30
CA ASP A 61 4.70 6.34 5.40
C ASP A 61 4.31 5.57 6.66
N LYS A 62 5.21 5.51 7.62
CA LYS A 62 5.03 4.75 8.87
C LYS A 62 4.06 5.38 9.86
N GLY A 63 3.60 6.62 9.59
CA GLY A 63 2.67 7.37 10.42
C GLY A 63 3.29 8.03 11.64
N PHE A 64 4.62 8.16 11.67
CA PHE A 64 5.40 8.90 12.67
C PHE A 64 6.73 9.36 12.06
N SER A 65 7.29 10.46 12.61
CA SER A 65 8.37 11.20 11.95
C SER A 65 9.75 10.69 12.33
N ASN A 66 9.98 10.36 13.62
CA ASN A 66 11.27 9.92 14.13
C ASN A 66 11.55 8.44 13.77
N GLU A 67 12.78 8.01 13.94
CA GLU A 67 13.18 6.63 13.71
C GLU A 67 12.43 5.66 14.64
N ILE A 68 12.24 6.07 15.88
CA ILE A 68 11.53 5.32 16.93
C ILE A 68 10.28 6.09 17.32
N LEU A 69 9.15 5.39 17.40
CA LEU A 69 7.85 6.00 17.75
C LEU A 69 7.85 6.64 19.14
N LEU A 70 8.70 6.19 20.05
CA LEU A 70 8.79 6.72 21.41
C LEU A 70 8.97 8.23 21.45
N ASP A 71 9.90 8.76 20.63
CA ASP A 71 10.20 10.19 20.58
C ASP A 71 8.99 11.03 20.12
N ASP A 72 8.25 10.50 19.14
CA ASP A 72 7.01 11.14 18.68
C ASP A 72 5.91 11.12 19.74
N LEU A 73 5.75 10.01 20.47
CA LEU A 73 4.76 9.90 21.57
C LEU A 73 5.08 10.85 22.72
N GLU A 74 6.34 11.02 23.06
CA GLU A 74 6.76 11.98 24.11
C GLU A 74 6.49 13.42 23.66
N THR A 75 6.80 13.75 22.43
CA THR A 75 6.60 15.09 21.86
C THR A 75 5.10 15.43 21.69
N SER A 76 4.28 14.45 21.29
CA SER A 76 2.84 14.65 21.03
C SER A 76 1.95 14.54 22.28
N LEU A 77 2.47 14.15 23.43
CA LEU A 77 1.70 13.80 24.64
C LEU A 77 0.63 14.84 25.02
N ALA A 78 0.99 16.12 25.04
CA ALA A 78 0.04 17.18 25.40
C ALA A 78 -1.13 17.25 24.41
N GLN A 79 -0.86 17.08 23.13
CA GLN A 79 -1.86 17.09 22.07
C GLN A 79 -2.73 15.82 22.11
N ASP A 80 -2.14 14.67 22.39
CA ASP A 80 -2.83 13.39 22.52
C ASP A 80 -3.82 13.41 23.68
N LEU A 81 -3.41 13.96 24.82
CA LEU A 81 -4.28 14.16 25.99
C LEU A 81 -5.44 15.12 25.69
N PHE A 82 -5.16 16.22 24.97
CA PHE A 82 -6.19 17.17 24.57
C PHE A 82 -7.21 16.56 23.61
N LYS A 83 -6.73 15.90 22.55
CA LYS A 83 -7.56 15.25 21.52
C LYS A 83 -8.12 13.89 21.94
N LYS A 84 -7.63 13.33 23.05
CA LYS A 84 -7.99 12.01 23.59
C LYS A 84 -7.74 10.85 22.63
N THR A 85 -6.76 11.00 21.76
CA THR A 85 -6.34 10.01 20.79
C THR A 85 -4.89 10.26 20.38
N THR A 86 -4.14 9.20 20.19
CA THR A 86 -2.76 9.24 19.72
C THR A 86 -2.68 9.80 18.31
N GLN A 87 -1.82 10.80 18.09
CA GLN A 87 -1.72 11.52 16.82
C GLN A 87 -0.69 10.89 15.88
N CYS A 88 0.21 10.07 16.37
CA CYS A 88 1.26 9.39 15.59
C CYS A 88 1.22 7.88 15.87
N GLY A 89 1.78 7.11 14.92
CA GLY A 89 1.92 5.66 15.08
C GLY A 89 1.39 4.86 13.87
N PRO A 90 1.55 3.52 13.92
CA PRO A 90 1.23 2.63 12.78
C PRO A 90 -0.23 2.70 12.28
N HIS A 91 -1.15 3.21 13.08
CA HIS A 91 -2.56 3.42 12.68
C HIS A 91 -2.73 4.63 11.74
N LYS A 92 -1.72 5.48 11.62
CA LYS A 92 -1.64 6.61 10.68
C LYS A 92 -0.82 6.28 9.45
N ALA A 93 -0.19 5.09 9.41
CA ALA A 93 0.61 4.67 8.27
C ALA A 93 -0.21 4.64 6.98
N ASN A 94 0.44 4.97 5.87
CA ASN A 94 -0.18 4.97 4.55
C ASN A 94 0.82 4.50 3.49
N LEU A 95 0.32 3.97 2.38
CA LEU A 95 1.12 3.75 1.18
C LEU A 95 1.12 5.02 0.32
N VAL A 96 2.29 5.42 -0.10
CA VAL A 96 2.50 6.59 -0.95
C VAL A 96 2.99 6.10 -2.30
N PHE A 97 2.27 6.48 -3.34
CA PHE A 97 2.59 6.21 -4.74
C PHE A 97 2.86 7.54 -5.42
N ASP A 98 4.07 7.73 -5.91
CA ASP A 98 4.48 8.99 -6.50
C ASP A 98 5.45 8.80 -7.69
N PHE A 99 5.62 9.90 -8.44
CA PHE A 99 6.59 10.05 -9.52
C PHE A 99 7.45 11.29 -9.19
N ASP A 100 8.50 11.10 -8.40
CA ASP A 100 9.43 12.12 -7.92
C ASP A 100 8.77 13.33 -7.24
N SER A 101 8.05 14.16 -7.98
CA SER A 101 7.46 15.42 -7.49
C SER A 101 5.93 15.45 -7.47
N SER A 102 5.26 14.39 -7.95
CA SER A 102 3.80 14.38 -8.12
C SER A 102 3.21 13.06 -7.62
N MET A 103 2.11 13.15 -6.86
CA MET A 103 1.39 11.97 -6.42
C MET A 103 0.73 11.27 -7.60
N ALA A 104 0.78 9.93 -7.63
CA ALA A 104 0.19 9.13 -8.71
C ALA A 104 -1.29 9.43 -8.93
N LYS A 105 -2.07 9.64 -7.85
CA LYS A 105 -3.50 10.01 -7.90
C LYS A 105 -3.79 11.32 -8.64
N ASP A 106 -2.83 12.25 -8.69
CA ASP A 106 -3.00 13.54 -9.34
C ASP A 106 -2.65 13.47 -10.84
N LEU A 107 -2.03 12.37 -11.28
CA LEU A 107 -1.55 12.15 -12.64
C LEU A 107 -2.36 11.11 -13.41
N PHE A 108 -3.04 10.22 -12.73
CA PHE A 108 -3.81 9.15 -13.36
C PHE A 108 -5.20 9.62 -13.77
N SER A 109 -5.63 9.22 -14.97
CA SER A 109 -7.04 9.21 -15.35
C SER A 109 -7.80 8.15 -14.52
N ARG A 110 -9.14 8.21 -14.51
CA ARG A 110 -9.96 7.22 -13.80
C ARG A 110 -9.71 5.78 -14.29
N GLY A 111 -9.54 5.61 -15.59
CA GLY A 111 -9.23 4.30 -16.17
C GLY A 111 -7.85 3.79 -15.73
N GLU A 112 -6.85 4.66 -15.71
CA GLU A 112 -5.50 4.34 -15.21
C GLU A 112 -5.51 4.04 -13.71
N GLU A 113 -6.26 4.78 -12.88
CA GLU A 113 -6.43 4.47 -11.45
C GLU A 113 -7.02 3.09 -11.23
N LYS A 114 -8.05 2.73 -12.01
CA LYS A 114 -8.68 1.42 -11.95
C LYS A 114 -7.71 0.32 -12.39
N ALA A 115 -7.03 0.50 -13.52
CA ALA A 115 -6.03 -0.43 -14.01
C ALA A 115 -4.88 -0.62 -13.01
N PHE A 116 -4.35 0.47 -12.45
CA PHE A 116 -3.34 0.44 -11.40
C PHE A 116 -3.82 -0.34 -10.17
N SER A 117 -5.03 -0.07 -9.69
CA SER A 117 -5.61 -0.74 -8.52
C SER A 117 -5.71 -2.25 -8.71
N ILE A 118 -6.07 -2.69 -9.93
CA ILE A 118 -6.14 -4.12 -10.27
C ILE A 118 -4.73 -4.73 -10.31
N ILE A 119 -3.76 -4.09 -10.97
CA ILE A 119 -2.37 -4.58 -11.03
C ILE A 119 -1.76 -4.67 -9.63
N TRP A 120 -2.02 -3.67 -8.78
CA TRP A 120 -1.58 -3.67 -7.39
C TRP A 120 -2.23 -4.81 -6.59
N GLY A 121 -3.52 -5.02 -6.75
CA GLY A 121 -4.24 -6.16 -6.16
C GLY A 121 -3.70 -7.51 -6.60
N LEU A 122 -3.33 -7.65 -7.88
CA LEU A 122 -2.68 -8.85 -8.40
C LEU A 122 -1.30 -9.08 -7.77
N ALA A 123 -0.50 -8.03 -7.60
CA ALA A 123 0.81 -8.13 -6.95
C ALA A 123 0.68 -8.60 -5.48
N ILE A 124 -0.33 -8.12 -4.76
CA ILE A 124 -0.67 -8.60 -3.41
C ILE A 124 -1.06 -10.08 -3.45
N SER A 125 -1.95 -10.46 -4.36
CA SER A 125 -2.44 -11.83 -4.50
C SER A 125 -1.29 -12.80 -4.84
N MET A 126 -0.41 -12.44 -5.77
CA MET A 126 0.79 -13.22 -6.09
C MET A 126 1.74 -13.34 -4.89
N THR A 127 1.89 -12.28 -4.11
CA THR A 127 2.70 -12.32 -2.89
C THR A 127 2.16 -13.34 -1.90
N LEU A 128 0.83 -13.41 -1.72
CA LEU A 128 0.18 -14.41 -0.86
C LEU A 128 0.43 -15.84 -1.37
N ILE A 129 0.28 -16.07 -2.68
CA ILE A 129 0.56 -17.38 -3.29
C ILE A 129 2.03 -17.79 -3.08
N ASN A 130 2.97 -16.85 -3.28
CA ASN A 130 4.40 -17.12 -3.06
C ASN A 130 4.73 -17.43 -1.59
N LEU A 131 3.86 -17.05 -0.66
CA LEU A 131 3.94 -17.40 0.77
C LEU A 131 3.16 -18.68 1.13
N GLY A 132 2.63 -19.39 0.13
CA GLY A 132 1.86 -20.62 0.33
C GLY A 132 0.41 -20.40 0.75
N ILE A 133 -0.13 -19.21 0.56
CA ILE A 133 -1.52 -18.88 0.88
C ILE A 133 -2.32 -18.85 -0.43
N ASP A 134 -3.10 -19.90 -0.66
CA ASP A 134 -4.01 -19.97 -1.81
C ASP A 134 -5.10 -18.90 -1.70
N ASN A 135 -5.38 -18.24 -2.82
CA ASN A 135 -6.42 -17.23 -2.89
C ASN A 135 -7.09 -17.19 -4.26
N VAL A 136 -8.26 -16.58 -4.31
CA VAL A 136 -9.04 -16.33 -5.54
C VAL A 136 -9.18 -14.83 -5.72
N THR A 137 -8.90 -14.35 -6.91
CA THR A 137 -9.05 -12.93 -7.26
C THR A 137 -10.40 -12.73 -7.95
N VAL A 138 -11.26 -11.90 -7.37
CA VAL A 138 -12.53 -11.50 -7.98
C VAL A 138 -12.37 -10.13 -8.61
N LEU A 139 -12.66 -10.03 -9.91
CA LEU A 139 -12.61 -8.79 -10.68
C LEU A 139 -14.03 -8.41 -11.10
N ASP A 140 -14.56 -7.38 -10.46
CA ASP A 140 -15.88 -6.88 -10.71
C ASP A 140 -15.84 -5.73 -11.73
N ASP A 141 -16.77 -5.77 -12.70
CA ASP A 141 -16.96 -4.71 -13.69
C ASP A 141 -15.64 -4.26 -14.37
N LEU A 142 -14.86 -5.23 -14.86
CA LEU A 142 -13.51 -5.00 -15.38
C LEU A 142 -13.48 -3.98 -16.52
N SER A 143 -14.49 -4.00 -17.40
CA SER A 143 -14.52 -3.19 -18.62
C SER A 143 -15.04 -1.77 -18.42
N SER A 144 -15.65 -1.46 -17.27
CA SER A 144 -16.13 -0.10 -17.03
C SER A 144 -14.97 0.85 -16.76
N GLU A 145 -15.05 2.05 -17.30
CA GLU A 145 -14.09 3.15 -17.10
C GLU A 145 -12.65 2.92 -17.62
N ILE A 146 -12.32 1.71 -18.10
CA ILE A 146 -11.01 1.39 -18.70
C ILE A 146 -11.15 1.46 -20.22
N ASP A 147 -10.30 2.23 -20.88
CA ASP A 147 -10.26 2.24 -22.34
C ASP A 147 -9.68 0.94 -22.92
N GLU A 148 -9.89 0.73 -24.22
CA GLU A 148 -9.53 -0.54 -24.90
C GLU A 148 -8.03 -0.84 -24.79
N THR A 149 -7.17 0.16 -24.89
CA THR A 149 -5.71 0.02 -24.81
C THR A 149 -5.25 -0.48 -23.43
N HIS A 150 -5.74 0.18 -22.37
CA HIS A 150 -5.43 -0.23 -20.99
C HIS A 150 -6.06 -1.58 -20.64
N LEU A 151 -7.24 -1.89 -21.20
CA LEU A 151 -7.89 -3.18 -20.99
C LEU A 151 -7.08 -4.33 -21.61
N GLU A 152 -6.56 -4.17 -22.83
CA GLU A 152 -5.69 -5.17 -23.47
C GLU A 152 -4.43 -5.42 -22.65
N THR A 153 -3.77 -4.38 -22.19
CA THR A 153 -2.59 -4.47 -21.31
C THR A 153 -2.91 -5.21 -20.02
N LEU A 154 -4.01 -4.83 -19.37
CA LEU A 154 -4.46 -5.45 -18.13
C LEU A 154 -4.78 -6.95 -18.32
N LEU A 155 -5.50 -7.31 -19.39
CA LEU A 155 -5.80 -8.71 -19.71
C LEU A 155 -4.52 -9.53 -19.99
N ALA A 156 -3.53 -8.93 -20.63
CA ALA A 156 -2.25 -9.59 -20.84
C ALA A 156 -1.44 -9.79 -19.56
N ILE A 157 -1.57 -8.88 -18.59
CA ILE A 157 -0.99 -9.03 -17.23
C ILE A 157 -1.73 -10.13 -16.46
N ILE A 158 -3.07 -10.11 -16.46
CA ILE A 158 -3.91 -11.11 -15.79
C ILE A 158 -3.58 -12.53 -16.29
N LYS A 159 -3.39 -12.72 -17.61
CA LYS A 159 -3.06 -14.03 -18.20
C LYS A 159 -1.71 -14.60 -17.72
N LYS A 160 -0.80 -13.77 -17.24
CA LYS A 160 0.50 -14.21 -16.70
C LYS A 160 0.45 -14.55 -15.21
N ALA A 161 -0.57 -14.07 -14.50
CA ALA A 161 -0.70 -14.30 -13.06
C ALA A 161 -1.16 -15.74 -12.78
N PRO A 162 -0.56 -16.44 -11.80
CA PRO A 162 -0.88 -17.82 -11.47
C PRO A 162 -2.19 -18.00 -10.70
N ASN A 163 -2.97 -16.95 -10.59
CA ASN A 163 -4.18 -16.88 -9.77
C ASN A 163 -5.38 -17.58 -10.42
N GLN A 164 -6.31 -18.02 -9.60
CA GLN A 164 -7.68 -18.31 -10.04
C GLN A 164 -8.47 -17.00 -10.06
N PHE A 165 -9.16 -16.74 -11.18
CA PHE A 165 -9.95 -15.53 -11.37
C PHE A 165 -11.43 -15.82 -11.50
N ILE A 166 -12.25 -14.93 -10.92
CA ILE A 166 -13.68 -14.85 -11.16
C ILE A 166 -13.97 -13.44 -11.70
N PHE A 167 -14.60 -13.38 -12.86
CA PHE A 167 -15.03 -12.12 -13.47
C PHE A 167 -16.53 -11.97 -13.28
N SER A 168 -16.97 -10.78 -12.86
CA SER A 168 -18.37 -10.38 -12.91
C SER A 168 -18.53 -9.15 -13.82
N ASN A 169 -19.71 -9.04 -14.40
CA ASN A 169 -20.15 -7.91 -15.25
C ASN A 169 -21.38 -7.27 -14.60
#